data_1f52716814af395bf843baa277b33086
#
_entry.id   1f52716814af395bf843baa277b33086
#
_cell.length_a   1.000
_cell.length_b   1.000
_cell.length_c   1.000
_cell.angle_alpha   90.00
_cell.angle_beta   90.00
_cell.angle_gamma   90.00
#
_symmetry.space_group_name_H-M   'P 1'
#
loop_
_entity.id
_entity.type
_entity.pdbx_description
1 polymer ?
#
loop_
_entity_poly.entity_id
_entity_poly.type
_entity_poly.pdbx_seq_one_letter_code
_entity_poly.pdbx_strand_id
1 'polypeptide(L)'
;MKKFILILSSILFCSLTTAQVKFEAEVSKNRLGVNENLRVDFKMNKDGDNFSPPNFNGFNIVGGPNQSVSNSWINGTRTFSKTYSYFLSPIKRGRFTIGQASIEIEGDIYKTSPVDIQVVEAVDSSASPNNSESLVDDDIQLVTEISKRSPYLNEPISVVYKLFFSPEINVRNLGEIDSPEFKNFWSQKIDVPRLEIKRSSLNGKSYNYVTWKKTLLYPQKDGSLEINPMTLDVSIDVPTNRRDFFGNIIYNQSSSKVSSKKQIINVKPLPNENRPDDFIGAVGDFDISISSNKSELKATESFQLELKVSGTGNLKLFSLPEIVVPSSLEKYDPEYTENVKIGLSGMNGNISVSYTHLRAHETD
;
A
#
# COMPACT_ATOMS: atom_id res chain seq x y z
N MET A 1 65.36 -23.16 -41.76
CA MET A 1 65.02 -21.78 -41.35
C MET A 1 63.54 -21.46 -41.36
N LYS A 2 62.77 -21.77 -42.40
CA LYS A 2 61.29 -21.44 -42.43
C LYS A 2 60.45 -22.14 -41.34
N LYS A 3 60.77 -23.36 -40.92
CA LYS A 3 60.06 -24.07 -39.80
C LYS A 3 60.40 -23.48 -38.39
N PHE A 4 61.60 -22.93 -38.24
CA PHE A 4 62.02 -22.28 -36.96
C PHE A 4 61.38 -20.91 -36.75
N ILE A 5 61.12 -20.18 -37.86
CA ILE A 5 60.43 -18.88 -37.84
C ILE A 5 58.93 -19.08 -37.50
N LEU A 6 58.31 -20.17 -37.97
CA LEU A 6 56.93 -20.51 -37.67
C LEU A 6 56.69 -20.90 -36.20
N ILE A 7 57.65 -21.60 -35.58
CA ILE A 7 57.61 -21.94 -34.17
C ILE A 7 57.85 -20.69 -33.29
N LEU A 8 58.75 -19.80 -33.71
CA LEU A 8 59.03 -18.54 -32.98
C LEU A 8 57.82 -17.57 -33.09
N SER A 9 57.12 -17.53 -34.26
CA SER A 9 55.88 -16.76 -34.41
C SER A 9 54.68 -17.32 -33.60
N SER A 10 54.61 -18.65 -33.38
CA SER A 10 53.59 -19.29 -32.54
C SER A 10 53.82 -19.03 -31.04
N ILE A 11 55.04 -18.85 -30.59
CA ILE A 11 55.36 -18.55 -29.19
C ILE A 11 55.13 -17.07 -28.85
N LEU A 12 55.19 -16.16 -29.85
CA LEU A 12 54.92 -14.73 -29.65
C LEU A 12 53.44 -14.40 -29.58
N PHE A 13 52.57 -15.37 -29.93
CA PHE A 13 51.08 -15.27 -29.76
C PHE A 13 50.60 -15.84 -28.43
N CYS A 14 51.54 -16.13 -27.48
CA CYS A 14 51.21 -16.48 -26.10
C CYS A 14 50.72 -15.21 -25.39
N SER A 15 49.47 -14.95 -25.63
CA SER A 15 48.54 -14.00 -25.05
C SER A 15 48.96 -13.39 -23.72
N LEU A 16 49.19 -12.09 -23.75
CA LEU A 16 49.01 -11.22 -22.60
C LEU A 16 47.55 -11.29 -22.17
N THR A 17 47.13 -12.34 -21.47
CA THR A 17 45.88 -12.35 -20.74
C THR A 17 46.03 -11.40 -19.55
N THR A 18 45.95 -10.12 -19.82
CA THR A 18 45.72 -9.15 -18.73
C THR A 18 44.37 -9.49 -18.16
N ALA A 19 44.29 -9.81 -16.87
CA ALA A 19 43.03 -10.03 -16.18
C ALA A 19 42.17 -8.79 -16.39
N GLN A 20 41.05 -8.97 -17.10
CA GLN A 20 40.11 -7.88 -17.40
C GLN A 20 39.65 -7.23 -16.11
N VAL A 21 39.71 -5.92 -16.03
CA VAL A 21 39.13 -5.17 -14.92
C VAL A 21 37.62 -5.40 -14.88
N LYS A 22 37.12 -5.85 -13.72
CA LYS A 22 35.73 -6.13 -13.48
C LYS A 22 35.23 -5.20 -12.40
N PHE A 23 34.21 -4.39 -12.70
CA PHE A 23 33.52 -3.55 -11.75
C PHE A 23 32.02 -3.70 -11.96
N GLU A 24 31.33 -4.28 -10.97
CA GLU A 24 29.94 -4.72 -11.08
C GLU A 24 29.13 -4.27 -9.88
N ALA A 25 27.84 -4.00 -10.11
CA ALA A 25 26.83 -3.81 -9.07
C ALA A 25 26.03 -5.11 -8.89
N GLU A 26 26.03 -5.63 -7.68
CA GLU A 26 25.21 -6.78 -7.29
C GLU A 26 24.19 -6.35 -6.24
N VAL A 27 22.99 -6.93 -6.31
CA VAL A 27 21.90 -6.68 -5.35
C VAL A 27 21.50 -7.96 -4.66
N SER A 28 21.08 -7.87 -3.39
CA SER A 28 20.64 -9.06 -2.64
C SER A 28 19.35 -9.67 -3.23
N LYS A 29 18.50 -8.87 -3.87
CA LYS A 29 17.26 -9.28 -4.53
C LYS A 29 16.80 -8.22 -5.54
N ASN A 30 16.16 -8.63 -6.65
CA ASN A 30 15.61 -7.71 -7.65
C ASN A 30 14.15 -7.35 -7.38
N ARG A 31 13.49 -8.06 -6.45
CA ARG A 31 12.13 -7.83 -6.01
C ARG A 31 12.07 -7.92 -4.49
N LEU A 32 11.52 -6.88 -3.84
CA LEU A 32 11.41 -6.81 -2.38
C LEU A 32 10.13 -6.09 -1.96
N GLY A 33 9.66 -6.40 -0.75
CA GLY A 33 8.58 -5.66 -0.11
C GLY A 33 9.00 -4.26 0.30
N VAL A 34 8.05 -3.32 0.34
CA VAL A 34 8.30 -1.94 0.78
C VAL A 34 8.81 -1.85 2.22
N ASN A 35 8.58 -2.89 3.02
CA ASN A 35 9.05 -3.04 4.40
C ASN A 35 10.40 -3.77 4.53
N GLU A 36 11.03 -4.15 3.43
CA GLU A 36 12.33 -4.84 3.43
C GLU A 36 13.48 -3.90 3.05
N ASN A 37 14.69 -4.23 3.48
CA ASN A 37 15.90 -3.54 3.06
C ASN A 37 16.58 -4.28 1.91
N LEU A 38 17.21 -3.50 1.02
CA LEU A 38 18.01 -3.97 -0.11
C LEU A 38 19.48 -3.74 0.17
N ARG A 39 20.31 -4.78 0.08
CA ARG A 39 21.76 -4.62 0.05
C ARG A 39 22.22 -4.48 -1.39
N VAL A 40 23.08 -3.48 -1.64
CA VAL A 40 23.73 -3.23 -2.92
C VAL A 40 25.22 -3.26 -2.71
N ASP A 41 25.92 -4.13 -3.43
CA ASP A 41 27.36 -4.31 -3.39
C ASP A 41 27.98 -3.86 -4.71
N PHE A 42 28.95 -2.94 -4.66
CA PHE A 42 29.79 -2.55 -5.79
C PHE A 42 31.14 -3.25 -5.65
N LYS A 43 31.34 -4.29 -6.48
CA LYS A 43 32.50 -5.19 -6.39
C LYS A 43 33.48 -4.92 -7.52
N MET A 44 34.77 -4.94 -7.19
CA MET A 44 35.85 -4.80 -8.15
C MET A 44 36.97 -5.82 -7.89
N ASN A 45 37.65 -6.26 -8.95
CA ASN A 45 38.76 -7.22 -8.89
C ASN A 45 40.15 -6.61 -8.92
N LYS A 46 40.24 -5.28 -8.97
CA LYS A 46 41.47 -4.48 -8.80
C LYS A 46 41.21 -3.34 -7.83
N ASP A 47 42.22 -2.86 -7.18
CA ASP A 47 42.12 -1.67 -6.32
C ASP A 47 41.90 -0.41 -7.16
N GLY A 48 41.10 0.51 -6.66
CA GLY A 48 40.75 1.75 -7.32
C GLY A 48 40.41 2.84 -6.34
N ASP A 49 40.50 4.07 -6.84
CA ASP A 49 40.27 5.30 -6.11
C ASP A 49 39.05 6.05 -6.64
N ASN A 50 38.66 7.15 -6.02
CA ASN A 50 37.60 8.05 -6.48
C ASN A 50 36.24 7.33 -6.74
N PHE A 51 35.90 6.37 -5.85
CA PHE A 51 34.59 5.70 -5.94
C PHE A 51 33.46 6.72 -5.78
N SER A 52 32.53 6.74 -6.76
CA SER A 52 31.33 7.57 -6.76
C SER A 52 30.09 6.67 -6.87
N PRO A 53 29.26 6.60 -5.81
CA PRO A 53 28.03 5.83 -5.86
C PRO A 53 27.00 6.49 -6.78
N PRO A 54 26.02 5.72 -7.30
CA PRO A 54 24.90 6.29 -8.05
C PRO A 54 23.93 7.03 -7.11
N ASN A 55 23.02 7.80 -7.69
CA ASN A 55 21.83 8.23 -6.98
C ASN A 55 20.92 7.05 -6.75
N PHE A 56 20.50 6.81 -5.50
CA PHE A 56 19.56 5.75 -5.12
C PHE A 56 18.13 6.26 -5.16
N ASN A 57 17.67 6.71 -6.34
CA ASN A 57 16.31 7.22 -6.52
C ASN A 57 15.26 6.19 -6.09
N GLY A 58 14.31 6.60 -5.23
CA GLY A 58 13.27 5.73 -4.68
C GLY A 58 13.68 4.97 -3.42
N PHE A 59 14.91 5.21 -2.91
CA PHE A 59 15.42 4.59 -1.69
C PHE A 59 16.08 5.61 -0.76
N ASN A 60 15.97 5.37 0.53
CA ASN A 60 16.78 6.02 1.57
C ASN A 60 17.97 5.14 1.89
N ILE A 61 19.16 5.74 2.08
CA ILE A 61 20.34 5.04 2.57
C ILE A 61 20.16 4.87 4.09
N VAL A 62 20.06 3.62 4.55
CA VAL A 62 19.93 3.26 5.97
C VAL A 62 21.23 2.69 6.55
N GLY A 63 22.23 2.44 5.70
CA GLY A 63 23.58 2.02 6.12
C GLY A 63 24.59 2.06 4.98
N GLY A 64 25.86 2.23 5.34
CA GLY A 64 26.98 2.27 4.38
C GLY A 64 27.46 3.69 4.04
N PRO A 65 28.51 3.81 3.15
CA PRO A 65 29.22 2.68 2.55
C PRO A 65 30.06 1.88 3.54
N ASN A 66 29.88 0.57 3.58
CA ASN A 66 30.78 -0.34 4.26
C ASN A 66 31.80 -0.85 3.24
N GLN A 67 33.10 -0.67 3.52
CA GLN A 67 34.15 -1.15 2.66
C GLN A 67 34.69 -2.49 3.17
N SER A 68 34.81 -3.46 2.28
CA SER A 68 35.46 -4.74 2.53
C SER A 68 36.55 -4.98 1.47
N VAL A 69 37.75 -5.40 1.92
CA VAL A 69 38.85 -5.77 1.04
C VAL A 69 39.27 -7.19 1.36
N SER A 70 39.32 -8.04 0.34
CA SER A 70 39.77 -9.43 0.46
C SER A 70 40.92 -9.69 -0.50
N ASN A 71 42.01 -10.24 0.03
CA ASN A 71 43.11 -10.77 -0.73
C ASN A 71 43.22 -12.25 -0.42
N SER A 72 43.08 -13.12 -1.41
CA SER A 72 43.32 -14.54 -1.24
C SER A 72 44.35 -15.05 -2.21
N TRP A 73 45.08 -16.08 -1.78
CA TRP A 73 46.14 -16.72 -2.56
C TRP A 73 45.81 -18.22 -2.62
N ILE A 74 45.37 -18.72 -3.77
CA ILE A 74 45.01 -20.12 -3.96
C ILE A 74 45.77 -20.67 -5.16
N ASN A 75 46.55 -21.74 -4.95
CA ASN A 75 47.32 -22.42 -6.00
C ASN A 75 48.21 -21.48 -6.84
N GLY A 76 48.88 -20.50 -6.19
CA GLY A 76 49.76 -19.54 -6.87
C GLY A 76 49.01 -18.40 -7.58
N THR A 77 47.68 -18.39 -7.59
CA THR A 77 46.88 -17.31 -8.18
C THR A 77 46.40 -16.36 -7.08
N ARG A 78 46.76 -15.08 -7.23
CA ARG A 78 46.27 -14.01 -6.33
C ARG A 78 44.92 -13.51 -6.81
N THR A 79 43.93 -13.54 -5.93
CA THR A 79 42.60 -12.96 -6.16
C THR A 79 42.43 -11.75 -5.24
N PHE A 80 42.13 -10.60 -5.84
CA PHE A 80 41.80 -9.37 -5.13
C PHE A 80 40.29 -9.08 -5.30
N SER A 81 39.62 -8.64 -4.24
CA SER A 81 38.27 -8.12 -4.29
C SER A 81 38.10 -6.98 -3.31
N LYS A 82 37.61 -5.84 -3.80
CA LYS A 82 37.17 -4.70 -2.97
C LYS A 82 35.72 -4.47 -3.21
N THR A 83 34.95 -4.25 -2.15
CA THR A 83 33.50 -4.11 -2.22
C THR A 83 33.05 -2.92 -1.38
N TYR A 84 32.19 -2.08 -1.95
CA TYR A 84 31.45 -1.04 -1.22
C TYR A 84 30.00 -1.49 -1.09
N SER A 85 29.49 -1.66 0.14
CA SER A 85 28.14 -2.12 0.43
C SER A 85 27.27 -1.01 0.97
N TYR A 86 26.09 -0.85 0.40
CA TYR A 86 25.03 0.04 0.88
C TYR A 86 23.81 -0.78 1.30
N PHE A 87 23.11 -0.30 2.31
CA PHE A 87 21.80 -0.81 2.73
C PHE A 87 20.78 0.27 2.44
N LEU A 88 19.79 -0.09 1.63
CA LEU A 88 18.78 0.82 1.09
C LEU A 88 17.40 0.42 1.57
N SER A 89 16.58 1.39 1.95
CA SER A 89 15.20 1.20 2.37
C SER A 89 14.26 1.87 1.38
N PRO A 90 13.31 1.15 0.74
CA PRO A 90 12.39 1.73 -0.23
C PRO A 90 11.56 2.87 0.38
N ILE A 91 11.32 3.94 -0.39
CA ILE A 91 10.46 5.05 0.02
C ILE A 91 8.98 4.75 -0.32
N LYS A 92 8.73 4.02 -1.42
CA LYS A 92 7.39 3.67 -1.91
C LYS A 92 7.44 2.46 -2.83
N ARG A 93 6.28 1.88 -3.14
CA ARG A 93 6.14 0.85 -4.19
C ARG A 93 6.45 1.43 -5.56
N GLY A 94 6.96 0.59 -6.46
CA GLY A 94 7.24 0.95 -7.85
C GLY A 94 8.39 0.17 -8.46
N ARG A 95 8.76 0.57 -9.68
CA ARG A 95 9.98 0.12 -10.35
C ARG A 95 11.02 1.23 -10.27
N PHE A 96 12.22 0.88 -9.86
CA PHE A 96 13.34 1.80 -9.71
C PHE A 96 14.56 1.20 -10.36
N THR A 97 15.43 2.05 -10.88
CA THR A 97 16.71 1.64 -11.43
C THR A 97 17.82 2.24 -10.58
N ILE A 98 18.68 1.40 -10.00
CA ILE A 98 19.94 1.82 -9.39
C ILE A 98 20.87 2.14 -10.53
N GLY A 99 21.31 3.40 -10.62
CA GLY A 99 22.16 3.91 -11.68
C GLY A 99 23.57 3.33 -11.67
N GLN A 100 24.43 3.86 -12.52
CA GLN A 100 25.83 3.46 -12.62
C GLN A 100 26.64 4.08 -11.49
N ALA A 101 27.40 3.25 -10.76
CA ALA A 101 28.53 3.70 -9.95
C ALA A 101 29.76 3.88 -10.84
N SER A 102 30.70 4.73 -10.44
CA SER A 102 31.98 4.88 -11.13
C SER A 102 33.16 4.75 -10.15
N ILE A 103 34.27 4.28 -10.68
CA ILE A 103 35.54 4.18 -9.96
C ILE A 103 36.71 4.40 -10.93
N GLU A 104 37.80 4.93 -10.44
CA GLU A 104 39.04 5.08 -11.19
C GLU A 104 39.98 3.92 -10.84
N ILE A 105 40.42 3.15 -11.85
CA ILE A 105 41.37 2.04 -11.69
C ILE A 105 42.51 2.26 -12.70
N GLU A 106 43.74 2.40 -12.21
CA GLU A 106 44.93 2.60 -13.03
C GLU A 106 44.85 3.84 -13.97
N GLY A 107 44.05 4.88 -13.57
CA GLY A 107 43.84 6.11 -14.35
C GLY A 107 42.67 6.07 -15.29
N ASP A 108 41.98 4.91 -15.46
CA ASP A 108 40.80 4.75 -16.29
C ASP A 108 39.51 4.72 -15.44
N ILE A 109 38.44 5.29 -15.96
CA ILE A 109 37.12 5.31 -15.30
C ILE A 109 36.32 4.12 -15.72
N TYR A 110 35.93 3.27 -14.76
CA TYR A 110 35.05 2.14 -14.94
C TYR A 110 33.68 2.46 -14.35
N LYS A 111 32.60 1.96 -15.01
CA LYS A 111 31.21 2.14 -14.58
C LYS A 111 30.50 0.80 -14.49
N THR A 112 29.62 0.66 -13.50
CA THR A 112 28.77 -0.52 -13.37
C THR A 112 27.59 -0.46 -14.36
N SER A 113 26.98 -1.60 -14.64
CA SER A 113 25.68 -1.63 -15.30
C SER A 113 24.57 -1.20 -14.32
N PRO A 114 23.52 -0.51 -14.82
CA PRO A 114 22.36 -0.21 -14.00
C PRO A 114 21.62 -1.50 -13.58
N VAL A 115 20.95 -1.47 -12.42
CA VAL A 115 20.20 -2.62 -11.89
C VAL A 115 18.77 -2.21 -11.63
N ASP A 116 17.80 -2.96 -12.22
CA ASP A 116 16.37 -2.71 -12.02
C ASP A 116 15.85 -3.44 -10.78
N ILE A 117 15.09 -2.71 -9.97
CA ILE A 117 14.50 -3.19 -8.71
C ILE A 117 13.00 -2.98 -8.74
N GLN A 118 12.25 -4.03 -8.41
CA GLN A 118 10.81 -3.96 -8.23
C GLN A 118 10.45 -3.96 -6.74
N VAL A 119 9.90 -2.85 -6.26
CA VAL A 119 9.35 -2.73 -4.91
C VAL A 119 7.85 -3.01 -4.95
N VAL A 120 7.42 -4.02 -4.20
CA VAL A 120 6.02 -4.48 -4.09
C VAL A 120 5.43 -4.11 -2.73
N GLU A 121 4.16 -4.49 -2.49
CA GLU A 121 3.54 -4.38 -1.17
C GLU A 121 4.38 -5.09 -0.09
N ALA A 122 4.13 -4.72 1.18
CA ALA A 122 4.80 -5.33 2.31
C ALA A 122 4.64 -6.85 2.32
N VAL A 123 5.72 -7.56 2.60
CA VAL A 123 5.74 -9.01 2.76
C VAL A 123 5.70 -9.38 4.25
N ASP A 124 5.11 -10.54 4.58
CA ASP A 124 5.10 -11.03 5.97
C ASP A 124 6.52 -11.38 6.42
N SER A 125 6.99 -10.69 7.46
CA SER A 125 8.38 -10.79 7.97
C SER A 125 8.72 -12.14 8.63
N SER A 126 7.75 -13.04 8.77
CA SER A 126 7.92 -14.37 9.41
C SER A 126 8.85 -15.35 8.66
N ALA A 127 9.39 -14.97 7.49
CA ALA A 127 10.19 -15.85 6.64
C ALA A 127 11.67 -15.45 6.50
N SER A 128 12.18 -14.42 7.18
CA SER A 128 13.59 -14.00 7.07
C SER A 128 14.39 -14.33 8.34
N PRO A 129 15.34 -15.30 8.27
CA PRO A 129 16.10 -15.71 9.46
C PRO A 129 17.24 -14.77 9.88
N ASN A 130 17.39 -13.59 9.29
CA ASN A 130 18.56 -12.71 9.47
C ASN A 130 18.22 -11.26 9.84
N ASN A 131 17.28 -11.02 10.77
CA ASN A 131 17.14 -9.67 11.33
C ASN A 131 17.48 -9.64 12.82
N SER A 132 18.69 -9.15 13.11
CA SER A 132 19.14 -8.80 14.46
C SER A 132 18.44 -7.56 15.05
N GLU A 133 17.37 -7.06 14.42
CA GLU A 133 16.58 -5.89 14.82
C GLU A 133 15.21 -6.26 15.45
N SER A 134 15.02 -7.53 15.84
CA SER A 134 13.72 -8.07 16.29
C SER A 134 13.23 -7.60 17.67
N LEU A 135 13.90 -6.67 18.33
CA LEU A 135 13.43 -6.12 19.62
C LEU A 135 12.31 -5.08 19.46
N VAL A 136 12.06 -4.60 18.23
CA VAL A 136 11.03 -3.56 17.96
C VAL A 136 9.71 -4.17 17.45
N ASP A 137 9.74 -5.36 16.85
CA ASP A 137 8.55 -5.98 16.21
C ASP A 137 7.46 -6.36 17.24
N ASP A 138 7.84 -6.72 18.48
CA ASP A 138 6.86 -7.00 19.55
C ASP A 138 6.34 -5.74 20.22
N ASP A 139 7.07 -4.64 20.15
CA ASP A 139 6.74 -3.41 20.85
C ASP A 139 5.91 -2.42 20.04
N ILE A 140 5.89 -2.56 18.69
CA ILE A 140 5.09 -1.73 17.79
C ILE A 140 4.44 -2.61 16.75
N GLN A 141 3.11 -2.57 16.65
CA GLN A 141 2.34 -3.39 15.72
C GLN A 141 1.25 -2.58 15.03
N LEU A 142 1.13 -2.73 13.71
CA LEU A 142 0.03 -2.17 12.93
C LEU A 142 -1.05 -3.24 12.72
N VAL A 143 -2.17 -3.06 13.39
CA VAL A 143 -3.29 -4.03 13.39
C VAL A 143 -4.42 -3.52 12.50
N THR A 144 -4.96 -4.40 11.67
CA THR A 144 -6.16 -4.16 10.86
C THR A 144 -7.36 -4.83 11.51
N GLU A 145 -8.30 -4.04 12.01
CA GLU A 145 -9.60 -4.53 12.50
C GLU A 145 -10.63 -4.46 11.39
N ILE A 146 -11.37 -5.56 11.19
CA ILE A 146 -12.41 -5.69 10.17
C ILE A 146 -13.71 -6.11 10.86
N SER A 147 -14.80 -5.37 10.58
CA SER A 147 -16.08 -5.61 11.23
C SER A 147 -16.72 -6.97 10.85
N LYS A 148 -16.52 -7.42 9.61
CA LYS A 148 -17.06 -8.68 9.11
C LYS A 148 -16.17 -9.29 8.02
N ARG A 149 -15.79 -10.55 8.18
CA ARG A 149 -14.91 -11.25 7.22
C ARG A 149 -15.65 -12.02 6.13
N SER A 150 -16.96 -12.23 6.30
CA SER A 150 -17.82 -12.95 5.35
C SER A 150 -19.10 -12.16 5.09
N PRO A 151 -19.02 -10.94 4.51
CA PRO A 151 -20.19 -10.16 4.15
C PRO A 151 -20.86 -10.73 2.92
N TYR A 152 -22.09 -10.31 2.67
CA TYR A 152 -22.72 -10.43 1.36
C TYR A 152 -22.22 -9.37 0.39
N LEU A 153 -22.41 -9.62 -0.92
CA LEU A 153 -22.18 -8.60 -1.95
C LEU A 153 -22.95 -7.31 -1.59
N ASN A 154 -22.31 -6.15 -1.72
CA ASN A 154 -22.84 -4.83 -1.34
C ASN A 154 -23.20 -4.65 0.15
N GLU A 155 -22.82 -5.57 1.04
CA GLU A 155 -22.96 -5.38 2.48
C GLU A 155 -21.77 -4.56 3.03
N PRO A 156 -21.98 -3.53 3.87
CA PRO A 156 -20.89 -2.70 4.38
C PRO A 156 -19.97 -3.46 5.33
N ILE A 157 -18.68 -3.23 5.17
CA ILE A 157 -17.66 -3.61 6.15
C ILE A 157 -16.78 -2.41 6.49
N SER A 158 -16.43 -2.26 7.75
CA SER A 158 -15.46 -1.27 8.18
C SER A 158 -14.07 -1.89 8.34
N VAL A 159 -13.06 -1.13 7.92
CA VAL A 159 -11.64 -1.45 8.08
C VAL A 159 -11.00 -0.33 8.87
N VAL A 160 -10.41 -0.67 10.02
CA VAL A 160 -9.78 0.27 10.93
C VAL A 160 -8.33 -0.14 11.16
N TYR A 161 -7.40 0.76 10.85
CA TYR A 161 -5.97 0.57 11.09
C TYR A 161 -5.59 1.23 12.41
N LYS A 162 -5.04 0.43 13.33
CA LYS A 162 -4.59 0.87 14.65
C LYS A 162 -3.11 0.56 14.81
N LEU A 163 -2.33 1.56 15.17
CA LEU A 163 -0.94 1.38 15.58
C LEU A 163 -0.91 1.17 17.08
N PHE A 164 -0.51 -0.02 17.49
CA PHE A 164 -0.25 -0.40 18.89
C PHE A 164 1.23 -0.22 19.18
N PHE A 165 1.57 0.33 20.33
CA PHE A 165 2.94 0.51 20.77
C PHE A 165 3.06 0.35 22.31
N SER A 166 4.21 -0.17 22.75
CA SER A 166 4.50 -0.35 24.18
C SER A 166 4.37 0.98 24.92
N PRO A 167 3.84 1.00 26.16
CA PRO A 167 3.76 2.22 26.97
C PRO A 167 5.11 2.90 27.23
N GLU A 168 6.23 2.16 27.07
CA GLU A 168 7.60 2.67 27.25
C GLU A 168 8.15 3.39 26.02
N ILE A 169 7.49 3.25 24.87
CA ILE A 169 7.88 3.86 23.61
C ILE A 169 7.16 5.19 23.44
N ASN A 170 7.93 6.22 23.12
CA ASN A 170 7.38 7.52 22.73
C ASN A 170 7.38 7.64 21.20
N VAL A 171 6.18 7.63 20.61
CA VAL A 171 5.97 7.84 19.16
C VAL A 171 5.98 9.33 18.88
N ARG A 172 6.93 9.81 18.06
CA ARG A 172 7.09 11.21 17.66
C ARG A 172 6.37 11.57 16.39
N ASN A 173 6.54 10.73 15.36
CA ASN A 173 5.98 10.98 14.05
C ASN A 173 5.52 9.70 13.38
N LEU A 174 4.49 9.83 12.55
CA LEU A 174 3.91 8.75 11.76
C LEU A 174 3.80 9.21 10.31
N GLY A 175 4.33 8.43 9.39
CA GLY A 175 4.24 8.64 7.95
C GLY A 175 3.65 7.42 7.25
N GLU A 176 2.74 7.60 6.31
CA GLU A 176 2.21 6.51 5.48
C GLU A 176 3.15 6.30 4.30
N ILE A 177 3.79 5.12 4.22
CA ILE A 177 4.67 4.72 3.11
C ILE A 177 3.84 4.04 2.02
N ASP A 178 2.91 3.17 2.45
CA ASP A 178 2.09 2.39 1.53
C ASP A 178 0.66 2.26 2.04
N SER A 179 -0.28 2.62 1.16
CA SER A 179 -1.71 2.50 1.38
C SER A 179 -2.25 1.22 0.77
N PRO A 180 -3.16 0.51 1.44
CA PRO A 180 -3.83 -0.63 0.84
C PRO A 180 -4.71 -0.21 -0.33
N GLU A 181 -4.68 -1.01 -1.40
CA GLU A 181 -5.63 -0.91 -2.49
C GLU A 181 -6.85 -1.78 -2.17
N PHE A 182 -8.04 -1.22 -2.39
CA PHE A 182 -9.31 -1.91 -2.18
C PHE A 182 -9.92 -2.37 -3.51
N LYS A 183 -9.22 -3.28 -4.20
CA LYS A 183 -9.68 -3.83 -5.49
C LYS A 183 -11.00 -4.58 -5.33
N ASN A 184 -11.95 -4.31 -6.21
CA ASN A 184 -13.31 -4.86 -6.17
C ASN A 184 -14.14 -4.44 -4.94
N PHE A 185 -13.78 -3.33 -4.30
CA PHE A 185 -14.60 -2.66 -3.31
C PHE A 185 -14.89 -1.23 -3.74
N TRP A 186 -16.10 -0.78 -3.50
CA TRP A 186 -16.35 0.64 -3.35
C TRP A 186 -15.84 1.07 -1.97
N SER A 187 -15.08 2.15 -1.90
CA SER A 187 -14.43 2.56 -0.66
C SER A 187 -14.63 4.02 -0.34
N GLN A 188 -14.88 4.33 0.92
CA GLN A 188 -14.98 5.68 1.44
C GLN A 188 -14.11 5.82 2.70
N LYS A 189 -13.16 6.75 2.66
CA LYS A 189 -12.39 7.14 3.84
C LYS A 189 -13.32 7.86 4.83
N ILE A 190 -13.19 7.50 6.11
CA ILE A 190 -13.86 8.16 7.23
C ILE A 190 -12.81 8.96 7.99
N ASP A 191 -13.13 10.23 8.24
CA ASP A 191 -12.18 11.12 8.88
C ASP A 191 -11.80 10.67 10.29
N VAL A 192 -10.51 10.84 10.60
CA VAL A 192 -9.94 10.72 11.92
C VAL A 192 -9.37 12.11 12.29
N PRO A 193 -10.19 12.98 12.86
CA PRO A 193 -9.83 14.41 12.99
C PRO A 193 -8.64 14.63 13.93
N ARG A 194 -8.41 13.70 14.86
CA ARG A 194 -7.32 13.76 15.82
C ARG A 194 -6.83 12.37 16.18
N LEU A 195 -5.50 12.21 16.26
CA LEU A 195 -4.88 11.01 16.80
C LEU A 195 -4.91 11.08 18.34
N GLU A 196 -5.75 10.25 18.94
CA GLU A 196 -5.85 10.12 20.39
C GLU A 196 -5.17 8.84 20.84
N ILE A 197 -4.28 8.96 21.82
CA ILE A 197 -3.66 7.79 22.46
C ILE A 197 -4.66 7.16 23.41
N LYS A 198 -4.97 5.89 23.19
CA LYS A 198 -5.84 5.08 24.01
C LYS A 198 -5.07 3.86 24.50
N ARG A 199 -5.51 3.27 25.63
CA ARG A 199 -4.95 2.03 26.16
C ARG A 199 -5.82 0.84 25.84
N SER A 200 -5.19 -0.28 25.50
CA SER A 200 -5.87 -1.56 25.28
C SER A 200 -4.90 -2.71 25.52
N SER A 201 -5.45 -3.93 25.58
CA SER A 201 -4.65 -5.16 25.64
C SER A 201 -4.63 -5.81 24.24
N LEU A 202 -3.46 -6.26 23.82
CA LEU A 202 -3.27 -7.05 22.60
C LEU A 202 -2.51 -8.33 22.99
N ASN A 203 -3.09 -9.49 22.73
CA ASN A 203 -2.53 -10.80 23.11
C ASN A 203 -2.14 -10.91 24.60
N GLY A 204 -2.92 -10.27 25.50
CA GLY A 204 -2.68 -10.29 26.95
C GLY A 204 -1.64 -9.28 27.45
N LYS A 205 -0.93 -8.57 26.57
CA LYS A 205 0.04 -7.51 26.92
C LYS A 205 -0.64 -6.14 26.81
N SER A 206 -0.32 -5.21 27.70
CA SER A 206 -0.87 -3.84 27.68
C SER A 206 -0.13 -2.97 26.66
N TYR A 207 -0.89 -2.24 25.84
CA TYR A 207 -0.38 -1.32 24.83
C TYR A 207 -1.13 0.01 24.87
N ASN A 208 -0.44 1.05 24.42
CA ASN A 208 -1.07 2.25 23.91
C ASN A 208 -1.42 2.01 22.42
N TYR A 209 -2.48 2.66 21.94
CA TYR A 209 -2.76 2.65 20.49
C TYR A 209 -3.32 3.98 20.02
N VAL A 210 -3.11 4.24 18.73
CA VAL A 210 -3.77 5.32 17.99
C VAL A 210 -4.51 4.73 16.80
N THR A 211 -5.67 5.29 16.47
CA THR A 211 -6.38 4.95 15.24
C THR A 211 -5.82 5.81 14.10
N TRP A 212 -5.15 5.17 13.15
CA TRP A 212 -4.52 5.86 12.03
C TRP A 212 -5.50 6.15 10.90
N LYS A 213 -6.26 5.13 10.48
CA LYS A 213 -7.14 5.23 9.31
C LYS A 213 -8.41 4.42 9.52
N LYS A 214 -9.53 4.94 9.02
CA LYS A 214 -10.81 4.27 8.98
C LYS A 214 -11.35 4.31 7.55
N THR A 215 -11.86 3.19 7.06
CA THR A 215 -12.44 3.10 5.73
C THR A 215 -13.69 2.24 5.78
N LEU A 216 -14.75 2.70 5.15
CA LEU A 216 -15.94 1.92 4.86
C LEU A 216 -15.79 1.30 3.48
N LEU A 217 -16.05 0.00 3.36
CA LEU A 217 -15.98 -0.75 2.12
C LEU A 217 -17.31 -1.44 1.83
N TYR A 218 -17.68 -1.49 0.54
CA TYR A 218 -18.76 -2.31 0.02
C TYR A 218 -18.18 -3.22 -1.06
N PRO A 219 -18.16 -4.55 -0.88
CA PRO A 219 -17.67 -5.47 -1.91
C PRO A 219 -18.55 -5.40 -3.16
N GLN A 220 -17.91 -5.27 -4.32
CA GLN A 220 -18.56 -5.17 -5.64
C GLN A 220 -18.48 -6.48 -6.42
N LYS A 221 -17.83 -7.49 -5.85
CA LYS A 221 -17.69 -8.84 -6.41
C LYS A 221 -17.75 -9.86 -5.29
N ASP A 222 -18.37 -10.99 -5.53
CA ASP A 222 -18.37 -12.15 -4.64
C ASP A 222 -17.07 -12.97 -4.76
N GLY A 223 -16.86 -13.89 -3.84
CA GLY A 223 -15.66 -14.71 -3.73
C GLY A 223 -14.63 -14.16 -2.77
N SER A 224 -13.38 -14.61 -2.91
CA SER A 224 -12.28 -14.20 -2.05
C SER A 224 -11.66 -12.89 -2.54
N LEU A 225 -11.80 -11.82 -1.78
CA LEU A 225 -11.20 -10.51 -2.03
C LEU A 225 -10.07 -10.24 -1.05
N GLU A 226 -9.01 -9.60 -1.53
CA GLU A 226 -7.82 -9.29 -0.74
C GLU A 226 -7.75 -7.80 -0.42
N ILE A 227 -7.34 -7.49 0.81
CA ILE A 227 -6.93 -6.15 1.23
C ILE A 227 -5.43 -6.21 1.52
N ASN A 228 -4.66 -5.46 0.73
CA ASN A 228 -3.21 -5.43 0.84
C ASN A 228 -2.75 -4.79 2.17
N PRO A 229 -1.53 -5.10 2.64
CA PRO A 229 -0.97 -4.47 3.82
C PRO A 229 -0.89 -2.94 3.68
N MET A 230 -1.07 -2.25 4.80
CA MET A 230 -0.66 -0.86 4.98
C MET A 230 0.73 -0.84 5.61
N THR A 231 1.59 0.09 5.21
CA THR A 231 2.92 0.27 5.81
C THR A 231 3.08 1.71 6.30
N LEU A 232 3.48 1.85 7.56
CA LEU A 232 3.81 3.13 8.19
C LEU A 232 5.30 3.21 8.48
N ASP A 233 5.86 4.41 8.36
CA ASP A 233 7.12 4.81 8.96
C ASP A 233 6.85 5.43 10.32
N VAL A 234 7.40 4.84 11.37
CA VAL A 234 7.17 5.21 12.76
C VAL A 234 8.46 5.72 13.37
N SER A 235 8.56 7.02 13.62
CA SER A 235 9.68 7.61 14.35
C SER A 235 9.42 7.52 15.84
N ILE A 236 10.35 6.93 16.57
CA ILE A 236 10.25 6.64 18.00
C ILE A 236 11.47 7.13 18.76
N ASP A 237 11.27 7.43 20.06
CA ASP A 237 12.34 7.56 21.03
C ASP A 237 12.50 6.25 21.78
N VAL A 238 13.68 5.67 21.69
CA VAL A 238 14.05 4.46 22.42
C VAL A 238 14.91 4.86 23.63
N PRO A 239 14.55 4.49 24.86
CA PRO A 239 15.37 4.76 26.03
C PRO A 239 16.71 4.04 25.92
N THR A 240 17.79 4.75 26.26
CA THR A 240 19.12 4.14 26.33
C THR A 240 19.50 3.84 27.79
N ASN A 241 20.49 2.99 28.00
CA ASN A 241 21.06 2.76 29.33
C ASN A 241 21.93 3.93 29.84
N ARG A 242 21.98 5.06 29.12
CA ARG A 242 22.77 6.24 29.45
C ARG A 242 21.89 7.28 30.12
N ARG A 243 22.47 7.99 31.10
CA ARG A 243 21.83 9.12 31.76
C ARG A 243 22.62 10.38 31.48
N ASP A 244 21.95 11.52 31.45
CA ASP A 244 22.58 12.83 31.40
C ASP A 244 23.18 13.21 32.78
N PHE A 245 23.79 14.40 32.84
CA PHE A 245 24.40 14.93 34.07
C PHE A 245 23.37 15.10 35.22
N PHE A 246 22.07 15.26 34.89
CA PHE A 246 20.99 15.41 35.86
C PHE A 246 20.30 14.09 36.19
N GLY A 247 20.77 12.96 35.67
CA GLY A 247 20.22 11.64 35.94
C GLY A 247 19.02 11.25 35.05
N ASN A 248 18.65 12.08 34.05
CA ASN A 248 17.57 11.76 33.11
C ASN A 248 18.03 10.71 32.09
N ILE A 249 17.11 9.85 31.65
CA ILE A 249 17.38 8.85 30.61
C ILE A 249 17.61 9.58 29.27
N ILE A 250 18.70 9.23 28.59
CA ILE A 250 18.97 9.70 27.24
C ILE A 250 18.23 8.79 26.27
N TYR A 251 17.45 9.40 25.34
CA TYR A 251 16.73 8.70 24.29
C TYR A 251 17.47 8.82 22.97
N ASN A 252 17.54 7.72 22.21
CA ASN A 252 17.94 7.74 20.83
C ASN A 252 16.71 7.74 19.92
N GLN A 253 16.73 8.58 18.90
CA GLN A 253 15.71 8.55 17.87
C GLN A 253 15.98 7.40 16.91
N SER A 254 14.94 6.61 16.64
CA SER A 254 14.95 5.51 15.67
C SER A 254 13.73 5.61 14.76
N SER A 255 13.82 5.07 13.56
CA SER A 255 12.68 4.92 12.64
C SER A 255 12.48 3.43 12.35
N SER A 256 11.24 2.98 12.41
CA SER A 256 10.85 1.60 12.12
C SER A 256 9.71 1.58 11.10
N LYS A 257 9.81 0.68 10.12
CA LYS A 257 8.71 0.41 9.17
C LYS A 257 7.83 -0.70 9.72
N VAL A 258 6.57 -0.36 9.96
CA VAL A 258 5.58 -1.29 10.52
C VAL A 258 4.49 -1.54 9.51
N SER A 259 4.23 -2.81 9.19
CA SER A 259 3.24 -3.22 8.20
C SER A 259 2.11 -4.01 8.83
N SER A 260 0.89 -3.77 8.40
CA SER A 260 -0.25 -4.62 8.76
C SER A 260 -0.21 -5.93 7.96
N LYS A 261 -0.90 -6.95 8.46
CA LYS A 261 -1.06 -8.21 7.72
C LYS A 261 -2.06 -8.05 6.59
N LYS A 262 -1.82 -8.77 5.47
CA LYS A 262 -2.79 -8.97 4.40
C LYS A 262 -4.08 -9.56 4.98
N GLN A 263 -5.24 -9.08 4.52
CA GLN A 263 -6.54 -9.57 4.95
C GLN A 263 -7.29 -10.20 3.79
N ILE A 264 -8.06 -11.24 4.09
CA ILE A 264 -8.93 -11.93 3.13
C ILE A 264 -10.37 -11.75 3.58
N ILE A 265 -11.23 -11.35 2.64
CA ILE A 265 -12.67 -11.17 2.82
C ILE A 265 -13.37 -12.16 1.90
N ASN A 266 -14.14 -13.07 2.47
CA ASN A 266 -14.89 -14.08 1.72
C ASN A 266 -16.33 -13.58 1.48
N VAL A 267 -16.52 -12.89 0.38
CA VAL A 267 -17.79 -12.27 0.02
C VAL A 267 -18.77 -13.33 -0.49
N LYS A 268 -19.95 -13.39 0.13
CA LYS A 268 -21.04 -14.28 -0.26
C LYS A 268 -21.85 -13.66 -1.38
N PRO A 269 -22.30 -14.44 -2.37
CA PRO A 269 -23.28 -13.97 -3.34
C PRO A 269 -24.60 -13.63 -2.63
N LEU A 270 -25.37 -12.72 -3.20
CA LEU A 270 -26.72 -12.46 -2.71
C LEU A 270 -27.60 -13.70 -2.94
N PRO A 271 -28.54 -14.01 -2.02
CA PRO A 271 -29.52 -15.09 -2.22
C PRO A 271 -30.30 -14.91 -3.52
N ASN A 272 -30.50 -16.01 -4.25
CA ASN A 272 -31.33 -16.03 -5.47
C ASN A 272 -32.79 -16.41 -5.18
N GLU A 273 -33.03 -17.04 -4.04
CA GLU A 273 -34.37 -17.45 -3.63
C GLU A 273 -35.25 -16.23 -3.36
N ASN A 274 -36.42 -16.17 -3.97
CA ASN A 274 -37.40 -15.05 -3.89
C ASN A 274 -36.83 -13.67 -4.33
N ARG A 275 -35.76 -13.65 -5.12
CA ARG A 275 -35.26 -12.39 -5.66
C ARG A 275 -36.13 -11.92 -6.83
N PRO A 276 -36.68 -10.69 -6.79
CA PRO A 276 -37.44 -10.13 -7.91
C PRO A 276 -36.57 -10.00 -9.17
N ASP A 277 -37.18 -10.12 -10.35
CA ASP A 277 -36.50 -9.98 -11.64
C ASP A 277 -35.98 -8.55 -11.86
N ASP A 278 -36.64 -7.56 -11.28
CA ASP A 278 -36.30 -6.13 -11.31
C ASP A 278 -35.44 -5.68 -10.12
N PHE A 279 -34.75 -6.62 -9.46
CA PHE A 279 -33.86 -6.31 -8.34
C PHE A 279 -32.73 -5.36 -8.72
N ILE A 280 -32.71 -4.18 -8.13
CA ILE A 280 -31.77 -3.06 -8.44
C ILE A 280 -30.44 -3.09 -7.66
N GLY A 281 -30.18 -4.12 -6.86
CA GLY A 281 -28.94 -4.27 -6.08
C GLY A 281 -28.95 -3.56 -4.73
N ALA A 282 -30.11 -3.16 -4.21
CA ALA A 282 -30.24 -2.57 -2.87
C ALA A 282 -29.99 -3.62 -1.78
N VAL A 283 -29.03 -3.37 -0.89
CA VAL A 283 -28.66 -4.25 0.22
C VAL A 283 -28.62 -3.44 1.49
N GLY A 284 -29.55 -3.73 2.40
CA GLY A 284 -29.71 -2.98 3.62
C GLY A 284 -31.12 -3.09 4.17
N ASP A 285 -31.46 -2.16 5.04
CA ASP A 285 -32.76 -2.00 5.66
C ASP A 285 -33.34 -0.67 5.18
N PHE A 286 -34.35 -0.73 4.30
CA PHE A 286 -34.88 0.41 3.57
C PHE A 286 -36.39 0.50 3.62
N ASP A 287 -36.88 1.73 3.79
CA ASP A 287 -38.24 2.12 3.60
C ASP A 287 -38.42 2.88 2.28
N ILE A 288 -39.45 2.55 1.51
CA ILE A 288 -39.79 3.23 0.27
C ILE A 288 -41.12 4.00 0.47
N SER A 289 -41.17 5.23 0.02
CA SER A 289 -42.35 6.06 -0.01
C SER A 289 -42.52 6.75 -1.35
N ILE A 290 -43.75 6.83 -1.82
CA ILE A 290 -44.14 7.64 -2.97
C ILE A 290 -45.15 8.65 -2.48
N SER A 291 -44.95 9.92 -2.82
CA SER A 291 -45.80 11.03 -2.45
C SER A 291 -46.11 11.93 -3.65
N SER A 292 -47.32 12.47 -3.68
CA SER A 292 -47.73 13.43 -4.68
C SER A 292 -48.28 14.69 -3.98
N ASN A 293 -48.02 15.86 -4.56
CA ASN A 293 -48.56 17.11 -4.07
C ASN A 293 -50.02 17.36 -4.48
N LYS A 294 -50.60 16.48 -5.34
CA LYS A 294 -52.03 16.52 -5.75
C LYS A 294 -52.58 15.08 -5.82
N SER A 295 -53.83 14.91 -5.41
CA SER A 295 -54.60 13.66 -5.52
C SER A 295 -55.50 13.62 -6.75
N GLU A 296 -55.87 14.77 -7.29
CA GLU A 296 -56.75 14.92 -8.47
C GLU A 296 -56.09 15.94 -9.41
N LEU A 297 -56.21 15.71 -10.72
CA LEU A 297 -55.66 16.54 -11.77
C LEU A 297 -56.73 16.87 -12.81
N LYS A 298 -56.74 18.14 -13.19
CA LYS A 298 -57.44 18.58 -14.41
C LYS A 298 -56.50 18.51 -15.61
N ALA A 299 -57.09 18.40 -16.80
CA ALA A 299 -56.31 18.52 -18.03
C ALA A 299 -55.47 19.81 -18.00
N THR A 300 -54.25 19.72 -18.52
CA THR A 300 -53.22 20.81 -18.51
C THR A 300 -52.60 21.19 -17.18
N GLU A 301 -53.04 20.63 -16.06
CA GLU A 301 -52.39 20.85 -14.76
C GLU A 301 -51.14 19.99 -14.60
N SER A 302 -50.11 20.57 -13.95
CA SER A 302 -48.92 19.84 -13.55
C SER A 302 -48.94 19.47 -12.06
N PHE A 303 -48.26 18.40 -11.71
CA PHE A 303 -48.11 17.97 -10.33
C PHE A 303 -46.66 17.47 -10.11
N GLN A 304 -46.32 17.29 -8.84
CA GLN A 304 -45.04 16.75 -8.42
C GLN A 304 -45.24 15.36 -7.84
N LEU A 305 -44.39 14.42 -8.26
CA LEU A 305 -44.32 13.09 -7.70
C LEU A 305 -42.89 12.85 -7.16
N GLU A 306 -42.81 12.46 -5.91
CA GLU A 306 -41.53 12.12 -5.28
C GLU A 306 -41.51 10.64 -4.91
N LEU A 307 -40.46 9.93 -5.38
CA LEU A 307 -40.07 8.62 -4.91
C LEU A 307 -38.89 8.78 -3.97
N LYS A 308 -39.04 8.32 -2.73
CA LYS A 308 -38.00 8.44 -1.70
C LYS A 308 -37.67 7.09 -1.10
N VAL A 309 -36.38 6.76 -1.00
CA VAL A 309 -35.86 5.62 -0.25
C VAL A 309 -35.03 6.13 0.93
N SER A 310 -35.36 5.63 2.12
CA SER A 310 -34.73 5.99 3.39
C SER A 310 -34.22 4.74 4.08
N GLY A 311 -33.12 4.81 4.82
CA GLY A 311 -32.65 3.67 5.60
C GLY A 311 -31.15 3.58 5.74
N THR A 312 -30.68 2.36 6.01
CA THR A 312 -29.27 2.05 6.21
C THR A 312 -28.84 0.90 5.28
N GLY A 313 -27.78 1.12 4.51
CA GLY A 313 -27.28 0.11 3.56
C GLY A 313 -26.37 0.74 2.51
N ASN A 314 -26.51 0.28 1.26
CA ASN A 314 -25.70 0.73 0.14
C ASN A 314 -26.35 1.85 -0.70
N LEU A 315 -26.98 2.83 -0.05
CA LEU A 315 -27.82 3.89 -0.65
C LEU A 315 -27.25 4.57 -1.90
N LYS A 316 -25.92 4.69 -2.02
CA LYS A 316 -25.25 5.31 -3.19
C LYS A 316 -24.82 4.31 -4.27
N LEU A 317 -25.13 3.05 -4.11
CA LEU A 317 -24.62 1.95 -4.96
C LEU A 317 -25.70 1.26 -5.77
N PHE A 318 -26.93 1.78 -5.76
CA PHE A 318 -28.01 1.36 -6.64
C PHE A 318 -28.76 2.58 -7.15
N SER A 319 -29.44 2.43 -8.28
CA SER A 319 -30.29 3.48 -8.85
C SER A 319 -31.73 3.25 -8.40
N LEU A 320 -32.46 4.35 -8.13
CA LEU A 320 -33.87 4.24 -7.89
C LEU A 320 -34.61 3.75 -9.15
N PRO A 321 -35.69 2.94 -9.00
CA PRO A 321 -36.46 2.47 -10.14
C PRO A 321 -37.11 3.65 -10.88
N GLU A 322 -37.17 3.53 -12.18
CA GLU A 322 -37.87 4.53 -12.99
C GLU A 322 -39.38 4.43 -12.80
N ILE A 323 -40.01 5.57 -12.57
CA ILE A 323 -41.48 5.61 -12.45
C ILE A 323 -42.10 5.52 -13.85
N VAL A 324 -42.97 4.52 -14.02
CA VAL A 324 -43.79 4.37 -15.22
C VAL A 324 -45.07 5.15 -15.00
N VAL A 325 -45.31 6.17 -15.83
CA VAL A 325 -46.53 6.96 -15.79
C VAL A 325 -47.45 6.57 -16.95
N PRO A 326 -48.80 6.68 -16.82
CA PRO A 326 -49.71 6.47 -17.92
C PRO A 326 -49.42 7.39 -19.10
N SER A 327 -49.76 6.97 -20.32
CA SER A 327 -49.57 7.74 -21.56
C SER A 327 -50.36 9.06 -21.60
N SER A 328 -51.33 9.22 -20.73
CA SER A 328 -52.06 10.48 -20.53
C SER A 328 -51.28 11.54 -19.74
N LEU A 329 -50.09 11.20 -19.24
CA LEU A 329 -49.22 12.12 -18.50
C LEU A 329 -47.90 12.31 -19.26
N GLU A 330 -47.49 13.55 -19.42
CA GLU A 330 -46.18 13.91 -19.93
C GLU A 330 -45.18 13.95 -18.77
N LYS A 331 -44.06 13.21 -18.90
CA LYS A 331 -43.00 13.11 -17.90
C LYS A 331 -41.78 13.91 -18.34
N TYR A 332 -41.31 14.83 -17.49
CA TYR A 332 -40.10 15.58 -17.66
C TYR A 332 -38.93 14.96 -16.88
N ASP A 333 -37.70 15.43 -17.13
CA ASP A 333 -36.50 14.93 -16.46
C ASP A 333 -36.62 15.14 -14.95
N PRO A 334 -36.30 14.09 -14.16
CA PRO A 334 -36.42 14.16 -12.71
C PRO A 334 -35.26 14.89 -12.07
N GLU A 335 -35.49 15.45 -10.89
CA GLU A 335 -34.48 15.97 -9.98
C GLU A 335 -34.08 14.88 -8.97
N TYR A 336 -32.77 14.61 -8.87
CA TYR A 336 -32.21 13.65 -7.92
C TYR A 336 -31.67 14.40 -6.69
N THR A 337 -32.05 13.95 -5.50
CA THR A 337 -31.58 14.49 -4.23
C THR A 337 -31.04 13.38 -3.34
N GLU A 338 -29.89 13.62 -2.73
CA GLU A 338 -29.33 12.71 -1.74
C GLU A 338 -28.96 13.42 -0.43
N ASN A 339 -29.33 12.80 0.67
CA ASN A 339 -28.93 13.20 2.01
C ASN A 339 -28.46 11.96 2.77
N VAL A 340 -27.20 11.57 2.52
CA VAL A 340 -26.60 10.34 3.01
C VAL A 340 -25.38 10.66 3.86
N LYS A 341 -25.43 10.20 5.11
CA LYS A 341 -24.29 10.20 6.05
C LYS A 341 -23.55 8.87 5.95
N ILE A 342 -22.22 8.93 5.94
CA ILE A 342 -21.36 7.76 5.83
C ILE A 342 -20.62 7.57 7.15
N GLY A 343 -20.77 6.39 7.76
CA GLY A 343 -20.15 6.01 9.02
C GLY A 343 -19.56 4.61 8.96
N LEU A 344 -18.97 4.13 10.05
CA LEU A 344 -18.38 2.79 10.11
C LEU A 344 -19.41 1.65 9.96
N SER A 345 -20.66 1.90 10.26
CA SER A 345 -21.76 0.93 10.13
C SER A 345 -22.41 0.89 8.75
N GLY A 346 -22.02 1.79 7.84
CA GLY A 346 -22.60 1.90 6.50
C GLY A 346 -23.06 3.31 6.16
N MET A 347 -23.79 3.41 5.05
CA MET A 347 -24.49 4.63 4.64
C MET A 347 -25.87 4.67 5.30
N ASN A 348 -26.23 5.84 5.83
CA ASN A 348 -27.55 6.07 6.46
C ASN A 348 -28.12 7.38 5.98
N GLY A 349 -29.40 7.42 5.62
CA GLY A 349 -30.06 8.63 5.17
C GLY A 349 -31.16 8.36 4.17
N ASN A 350 -31.29 9.23 3.18
CA ASN A 350 -32.28 9.06 2.12
C ASN A 350 -31.75 9.53 0.76
N ILE A 351 -32.32 8.95 -0.27
CA ILE A 351 -32.20 9.35 -1.68
C ILE A 351 -33.60 9.51 -2.23
N SER A 352 -33.83 10.54 -3.05
CA SER A 352 -35.13 10.73 -3.69
C SER A 352 -35.01 11.21 -5.14
N VAL A 353 -36.04 10.88 -5.90
CA VAL A 353 -36.23 11.34 -7.28
C VAL A 353 -37.59 12.06 -7.34
N SER A 354 -37.54 13.33 -7.74
CA SER A 354 -38.70 14.18 -7.85
C SER A 354 -38.99 14.51 -9.32
N TYR A 355 -40.19 14.18 -9.77
CA TYR A 355 -40.72 14.54 -11.07
C TYR A 355 -41.63 15.78 -10.88
N THR A 356 -41.12 16.97 -11.22
CA THR A 356 -41.77 18.24 -10.85
C THR A 356 -42.77 18.76 -11.87
N HIS A 357 -42.83 18.22 -13.10
CA HIS A 357 -43.67 18.71 -14.20
C HIS A 357 -44.42 17.59 -14.91
N LEU A 358 -44.98 16.65 -14.16
CA LEU A 358 -45.91 15.69 -14.74
C LEU A 358 -47.17 16.45 -15.14
N ARG A 359 -47.53 16.40 -16.42
CA ARG A 359 -48.68 17.15 -16.97
C ARG A 359 -49.68 16.21 -17.59
N ALA A 360 -50.96 16.39 -17.26
CA ALA A 360 -52.06 15.68 -17.90
C ALA A 360 -52.26 16.23 -19.32
N HIS A 361 -52.37 15.31 -20.32
CA HIS A 361 -52.74 15.67 -21.67
C HIS A 361 -54.22 16.07 -21.74
N GLU A 362 -54.55 17.03 -22.64
CA GLU A 362 -55.93 17.19 -23.06
C GLU A 362 -56.36 15.93 -23.82
N THR A 363 -57.40 15.24 -23.34
CA THR A 363 -58.09 14.24 -24.13
C THR A 363 -59.08 14.96 -25.02
N ASP A 364 -58.88 14.95 -26.34
CA ASP A 364 -59.84 15.39 -27.35
C ASP A 364 -61.14 14.62 -27.26
#